data_96fb97a7c38c20dac0c7ac6aa9bec463
#
_entry.id   96fb97a7c38c20dac0c7ac6aa9bec463
#
_cell.length_a   1.000
_cell.length_b   1.000
_cell.length_c   1.000
_cell.angle_alpha   90.00
_cell.angle_beta   90.00
_cell.angle_gamma   90.00
#
_symmetry.space_group_name_H-M   'P 1'
#
loop_
_entity.id
_entity.type
_entity.pdbx_description
1 polymer ?
#
loop_
_entity_poly.entity_id
_entity_poly.type
_entity_poly.pdbx_seq_one_letter_code
_entity_poly.pdbx_strand_id
1 'polypeptide(L)'
;MRYGQIRQYDIANGEGIRTSIFVTGCTHCCYNCFNEEYQDFNAGKVWTQAETDLVVSYVKNPNCSGLTLLGGEPFQNVQGLLPVVRAVRGAAPEKKIWAYSGYEIDDILEDELRSALLHEIDILVDGRFVDELKDPA
;
A
#
# COMPACT_ATOMS: atom_id res chain seq x y z
N MET A 1 -0.64 12.61 5.27
CA MET A 1 -1.39 11.45 4.72
C MET A 1 -2.55 11.11 5.65
N ARG A 2 -3.67 10.75 5.08
CA ARG A 2 -4.84 10.28 5.83
C ARG A 2 -5.16 8.85 5.42
N TYR A 3 -5.86 8.12 6.28
CA TYR A 3 -6.23 6.72 6.02
C TYR A 3 -7.65 6.44 6.49
N GLY A 4 -8.30 5.46 5.83
CA GLY A 4 -9.65 5.02 6.22
C GLY A 4 -9.63 3.98 7.31
N GLN A 5 -8.77 2.98 7.18
CA GLN A 5 -8.63 1.91 8.17
C GLN A 5 -7.30 1.18 8.02
N ILE A 6 -6.94 0.47 9.08
CA ILE A 6 -5.84 -0.50 9.09
C ILE A 6 -6.47 -1.83 9.49
N ARG A 7 -6.29 -2.88 8.67
CA ARG A 7 -6.76 -4.23 8.99
C ARG A 7 -5.58 -5.08 9.40
N GLN A 8 -5.65 -5.66 10.60
CA GLN A 8 -4.59 -6.53 11.10
C GLN A 8 -4.60 -7.90 10.40
N TYR A 9 -5.79 -8.45 10.13
CA TYR A 9 -5.95 -9.77 9.54
C TYR A 9 -6.81 -9.66 8.29
N ASP A 10 -6.17 -9.36 7.16
CA ASP A 10 -6.86 -9.22 5.88
C ASP A 10 -6.51 -10.41 4.99
N ILE A 11 -7.52 -11.17 4.58
CA ILE A 11 -7.36 -12.32 3.70
C ILE A 11 -7.88 -12.04 2.28
N ALA A 12 -8.43 -10.85 2.04
CA ALA A 12 -9.07 -10.51 0.77
C ALA A 12 -8.14 -9.77 -0.20
N ASN A 13 -7.10 -9.11 0.31
CA ASN A 13 -6.27 -8.19 -0.46
C ASN A 13 -4.82 -8.66 -0.52
N GLY A 14 -4.61 -9.74 -1.24
CA GLY A 14 -3.29 -10.31 -1.43
C GLY A 14 -3.19 -11.73 -0.92
N GLU A 15 -2.04 -12.32 -1.06
CA GLU A 15 -1.79 -13.70 -0.70
C GLU A 15 -1.53 -13.84 0.80
N GLY A 16 -2.18 -14.82 1.42
CA GLY A 16 -2.04 -15.12 2.83
C GLY A 16 -2.83 -14.19 3.73
N ILE A 17 -2.49 -14.19 5.02
CA ILE A 17 -3.07 -13.26 6.00
C ILE A 17 -2.16 -12.04 6.07
N ARG A 18 -2.73 -10.85 5.79
CA ARG A 18 -1.92 -9.65 5.62
C ARG A 18 -2.40 -8.53 6.53
N THR A 19 -1.50 -7.57 6.79
CA THR A 19 -1.86 -6.28 7.36
C THR A 19 -2.10 -5.32 6.20
N SER A 20 -3.26 -4.67 6.16
CA SER A 20 -3.64 -3.79 5.06
C SER A 20 -3.85 -2.37 5.53
N ILE A 21 -3.31 -1.40 4.77
CA ILE A 21 -3.50 0.03 4.98
C ILE A 21 -4.40 0.55 3.87
N PHE A 22 -5.55 1.12 4.24
CA PHE A 22 -6.48 1.76 3.31
C PHE A 22 -6.26 3.26 3.38
N VAL A 23 -5.44 3.79 2.46
CA VAL A 23 -5.20 5.24 2.37
C VAL A 23 -6.40 5.94 1.78
N THR A 24 -6.52 7.26 2.01
CA THR A 24 -7.53 8.09 1.38
C THR A 24 -6.90 9.00 0.34
N GLY A 25 -7.70 9.42 -0.65
CA GLY A 25 -7.26 10.27 -1.74
C GLY A 25 -6.93 9.50 -3.01
N CYS A 26 -7.69 9.80 -4.06
CA CYS A 26 -7.49 9.19 -5.36
C CYS A 26 -8.13 10.08 -6.43
N THR A 27 -7.38 10.41 -7.49
CA THR A 27 -7.87 11.23 -8.59
C THR A 27 -8.23 10.42 -9.83
N HIS A 28 -8.14 9.11 -9.78
CA HIS A 28 -8.34 8.25 -10.95
C HIS A 28 -9.76 8.20 -11.47
N CYS A 29 -10.76 8.53 -10.66
CA CYS A 29 -12.18 8.47 -11.03
C CYS A 29 -12.54 7.12 -11.66
N CYS A 30 -12.10 6.03 -11.04
CA CYS A 30 -12.30 4.68 -11.54
C CYS A 30 -13.78 4.33 -11.61
N TYR A 31 -14.24 3.89 -12.79
CA TYR A 31 -15.64 3.56 -12.99
C TYR A 31 -16.13 2.45 -12.05
N ASN A 32 -15.27 1.48 -11.76
CA ASN A 32 -15.58 0.35 -10.88
C ASN A 32 -14.82 0.42 -9.57
N CYS A 33 -14.59 1.62 -9.03
CA CYS A 33 -13.88 1.77 -7.78
C CYS A 33 -14.74 1.31 -6.60
N PHE A 34 -14.32 0.25 -5.90
CA PHE A 34 -15.02 -0.25 -4.71
C PHE A 34 -14.80 0.62 -3.48
N ASN A 35 -13.85 1.53 -3.53
CA ASN A 35 -13.43 2.33 -2.38
C ASN A 35 -13.69 3.82 -2.61
N GLU A 36 -14.90 4.16 -3.10
CA GLU A 36 -15.26 5.55 -3.36
C GLU A 36 -15.07 6.46 -2.14
N GLU A 37 -15.36 5.95 -0.94
CA GLU A 37 -15.18 6.70 0.30
C GLU A 37 -13.73 7.04 0.59
N TYR A 38 -12.77 6.36 -0.05
CA TYR A 38 -11.35 6.62 0.12
C TYR A 38 -10.77 7.54 -0.95
N GLN A 39 -11.60 8.04 -1.88
CA GLN A 39 -11.13 8.95 -2.93
C GLN A 39 -10.87 10.37 -2.43
N ASP A 40 -11.55 10.79 -1.35
CA ASP A 40 -11.40 12.13 -0.78
C ASP A 40 -10.12 12.20 0.04
N PHE A 41 -9.20 13.10 -0.35
CA PHE A 41 -7.94 13.32 0.38
C PHE A 41 -8.14 13.85 1.80
N ASN A 42 -9.32 14.41 2.09
CA ASN A 42 -9.66 14.91 3.42
C ASN A 42 -10.42 13.90 4.27
N ALA A 43 -10.78 12.75 3.71
CA ALA A 43 -11.50 11.70 4.42
C ALA A 43 -10.56 10.92 5.34
N GLY A 44 -11.14 10.29 6.36
CA GLY A 44 -10.40 9.43 7.26
C GLY A 44 -9.64 10.17 8.33
N LYS A 45 -8.68 9.46 8.93
CA LYS A 45 -7.87 9.95 10.06
C LYS A 45 -6.49 10.35 9.57
N VAL A 46 -5.88 11.31 10.26
CA VAL A 46 -4.50 11.71 9.98
C VAL A 46 -3.55 10.60 10.43
N TRP A 47 -2.61 10.25 9.55
CA TRP A 47 -1.57 9.27 9.88
C TRP A 47 -0.52 9.91 10.79
N THR A 48 -0.19 9.22 11.89
CA THR A 48 0.83 9.66 12.83
C THR A 48 1.87 8.55 13.04
N GLN A 49 2.90 8.84 13.83
CA GLN A 49 3.89 7.83 14.17
C GLN A 49 3.26 6.63 14.90
N ALA A 50 2.19 6.85 15.63
CA ALA A 50 1.46 5.77 16.33
C ALA A 50 0.94 4.74 15.34
N GLU A 51 0.41 5.16 14.19
CA GLU A 51 -0.05 4.24 13.15
C GLU A 51 1.10 3.47 12.53
N THR A 52 2.23 4.12 12.29
CA THR A 52 3.42 3.44 11.77
C THR A 52 3.88 2.34 12.73
N ASP A 53 3.96 2.65 14.02
CA ASP A 53 4.38 1.69 15.05
C ASP A 53 3.39 0.52 15.14
N LEU A 54 2.10 0.80 15.02
CA LEU A 54 1.06 -0.22 15.03
C LEU A 54 1.20 -1.17 13.85
N VAL A 55 1.36 -0.63 12.65
CA VAL A 55 1.52 -1.44 11.43
C VAL A 55 2.77 -2.30 11.50
N VAL A 56 3.88 -1.76 11.94
CA VAL A 56 5.13 -2.51 12.11
C VAL A 56 4.90 -3.68 13.07
N SER A 57 4.23 -3.44 14.18
CA SER A 57 3.93 -4.48 15.16
C SER A 57 3.05 -5.59 14.56
N TYR A 58 2.06 -5.22 13.76
CA TYR A 58 1.18 -6.20 13.09
C TYR A 58 1.93 -7.04 12.06
N VAL A 59 2.77 -6.41 11.25
CA VAL A 59 3.51 -7.12 10.19
C VAL A 59 4.55 -8.07 10.78
N LYS A 60 5.11 -7.73 11.92
CA LYS A 60 6.09 -8.60 12.63
C LYS A 60 5.45 -9.87 13.19
N ASN A 61 4.14 -9.94 13.30
CA ASN A 61 3.45 -11.13 13.80
C ASN A 61 3.80 -12.34 12.92
N PRO A 62 4.19 -13.49 13.51
CA PRO A 62 4.53 -14.68 12.72
C PRO A 62 3.42 -15.17 11.78
N ASN A 63 2.16 -14.89 12.11
CA ASN A 63 1.03 -15.28 11.27
C ASN A 63 0.76 -14.33 10.12
N CYS A 64 1.43 -13.18 10.08
CA CYS A 64 1.25 -12.18 9.03
C CYS A 64 2.19 -12.47 7.86
N SER A 65 1.64 -12.53 6.65
CA SER A 65 2.42 -12.77 5.43
C SER A 65 3.09 -11.52 4.89
N GLY A 66 2.59 -10.35 5.23
CA GLY A 66 3.16 -9.09 4.76
C GLY A 66 2.19 -7.93 4.85
N LEU A 67 2.52 -6.86 4.12
CA LEU A 67 1.79 -5.60 4.10
C LEU A 67 1.13 -5.39 2.75
N THR A 68 -0.09 -4.87 2.74
CA THR A 68 -0.79 -4.47 1.52
C THR A 68 -1.20 -3.00 1.61
N LEU A 69 -0.93 -2.26 0.55
CA LEU A 69 -1.30 -0.84 0.42
C LEU A 69 -2.43 -0.72 -0.59
N LEU A 70 -3.55 -0.14 -0.19
CA LEU A 70 -4.71 0.05 -1.06
C LEU A 70 -5.60 1.18 -0.52
N GLY A 71 -6.85 1.21 -0.94
CA GLY A 71 -7.82 2.21 -0.49
C GLY A 71 -8.11 3.19 -1.60
N GLY A 72 -7.73 4.46 -1.44
CA GLY A 72 -7.68 5.46 -2.49
C GLY A 72 -6.53 5.11 -3.45
N GLU A 73 -5.54 5.97 -3.55
CA GLU A 73 -4.40 5.67 -4.43
C GLU A 73 -3.09 5.75 -3.66
N PRO A 74 -2.43 4.60 -3.34
CA PRO A 74 -1.14 4.61 -2.63
C PRO A 74 -0.07 5.47 -3.31
N PHE A 75 0.01 5.45 -4.65
CA PHE A 75 1.01 6.22 -5.38
C PHE A 75 0.69 7.71 -5.48
N GLN A 76 -0.42 8.18 -4.92
CA GLN A 76 -0.71 9.59 -4.68
C GLN A 76 -0.48 9.98 -3.22
N ASN A 77 -0.01 9.05 -2.39
CA ASN A 77 0.29 9.25 -0.99
C ASN A 77 1.73 8.84 -0.66
N VAL A 78 2.64 8.97 -1.62
CA VAL A 78 4.02 8.46 -1.51
C VAL A 78 4.77 9.09 -0.33
N GLN A 79 4.66 10.41 -0.14
CA GLN A 79 5.39 11.10 0.93
C GLN A 79 5.03 10.56 2.32
N GLY A 80 3.75 10.19 2.51
CA GLY A 80 3.30 9.61 3.77
C GLY A 80 3.60 8.13 3.89
N LEU A 81 3.50 7.38 2.79
CA LEU A 81 3.66 5.92 2.81
C LEU A 81 5.12 5.47 2.81
N LEU A 82 6.01 6.21 2.15
CA LEU A 82 7.40 5.77 2.00
C LEU A 82 8.10 5.54 3.35
N PRO A 83 7.98 6.43 4.34
CA PRO A 83 8.54 6.17 5.67
C PRO A 83 7.95 4.91 6.34
N VAL A 84 6.65 4.70 6.17
CA VAL A 84 5.95 3.52 6.74
C VAL A 84 6.49 2.23 6.13
N VAL A 85 6.59 2.20 4.81
CA VAL A 85 7.07 1.04 4.07
C VAL A 85 8.53 0.74 4.43
N ARG A 86 9.36 1.77 4.53
CA ARG A 86 10.76 1.61 4.94
C ARG A 86 10.89 1.08 6.37
N ALA A 87 10.02 1.54 7.28
CA ALA A 87 9.99 1.04 8.65
C ALA A 87 9.62 -0.45 8.69
N VAL A 88 8.62 -0.86 7.91
CA VAL A 88 8.22 -2.27 7.79
C VAL A 88 9.35 -3.09 7.18
N ARG A 89 9.97 -2.60 6.12
CA ARG A 89 11.07 -3.30 5.46
C ARG A 89 12.25 -3.52 6.39
N GLY A 90 12.56 -2.52 7.21
CA GLY A 90 13.63 -2.62 8.20
C GLY A 90 13.33 -3.58 9.34
N ALA A 91 12.06 -3.63 9.79
CA ALA A 91 11.63 -4.47 10.91
C ALA A 91 11.35 -5.92 10.50
N ALA A 92 10.86 -6.15 9.28
CA ALA A 92 10.45 -7.46 8.78
C ALA A 92 10.83 -7.62 7.30
N PRO A 93 12.12 -7.71 6.98
CA PRO A 93 12.58 -7.72 5.59
C PRO A 93 12.13 -8.95 4.80
N GLU A 94 11.76 -10.04 5.48
CA GLU A 94 11.28 -11.26 4.84
C GLU A 94 9.81 -11.18 4.43
N LYS A 95 9.07 -10.17 4.89
CA LYS A 95 7.65 -10.03 4.58
C LYS A 95 7.49 -9.30 3.25
N LYS A 96 6.59 -9.80 2.39
CA LYS A 96 6.35 -9.17 1.09
C LYS A 96 5.36 -8.01 1.21
N ILE A 97 5.60 -6.97 0.42
CA ILE A 97 4.76 -5.78 0.38
C ILE A 97 4.03 -5.73 -0.96
N TRP A 98 2.70 -5.68 -0.89
CA TRP A 98 1.82 -5.58 -2.04
C TRP A 98 1.25 -4.17 -2.12
N ALA A 99 1.00 -3.67 -3.33
CA ALA A 99 0.30 -2.41 -3.56
C ALA A 99 -0.71 -2.57 -4.69
N TYR A 100 -1.88 -2.01 -4.47
CA TYR A 100 -2.95 -1.90 -5.48
C TYR A 100 -2.97 -0.47 -5.98
N SER A 101 -2.90 -0.28 -7.30
CA SER A 101 -2.85 1.05 -7.90
C SER A 101 -3.73 1.13 -9.14
N GLY A 102 -4.30 2.32 -9.38
CA GLY A 102 -4.95 2.65 -10.64
C GLY A 102 -3.96 3.09 -11.71
N TYR A 103 -2.71 3.38 -11.34
CA TYR A 103 -1.66 3.67 -12.31
C TYR A 103 -1.16 2.40 -12.98
N GLU A 104 -0.74 2.52 -14.24
CA GLU A 104 0.05 1.49 -14.87
C GLU A 104 1.51 1.64 -14.44
N ILE A 105 2.29 0.57 -14.53
CA ILE A 105 3.67 0.58 -14.08
C ILE A 105 4.51 1.65 -14.77
N ASP A 106 4.26 1.91 -16.06
CA ASP A 106 4.99 2.92 -16.82
C ASP A 106 4.75 4.32 -16.26
N ASP A 107 3.51 4.62 -15.86
CA ASP A 107 3.16 5.90 -15.23
C ASP A 107 3.84 6.08 -13.88
N ILE A 108 4.00 5.00 -13.13
CA ILE A 108 4.68 5.02 -11.83
C ILE A 108 6.16 5.32 -12.04
N LEU A 109 6.78 4.74 -13.05
CA LEU A 109 8.21 4.90 -13.31
C LEU A 109 8.58 6.29 -13.83
N GLU A 110 7.62 7.06 -14.35
CA GLU A 110 7.86 8.42 -14.84
C GLU A 110 8.10 9.45 -13.73
N ASP A 111 7.71 9.15 -12.48
CA ASP A 111 7.84 10.04 -11.34
C ASP A 111 8.85 9.48 -10.34
N GLU A 112 9.82 10.29 -9.93
CA GLU A 112 10.85 9.86 -8.98
C GLU A 112 10.28 9.38 -7.64
N LEU A 113 9.27 10.09 -7.09
CA LEU A 113 8.67 9.72 -5.82
C LEU A 113 7.87 8.42 -5.94
N ARG A 114 7.10 8.28 -7.01
CA ARG A 114 6.35 7.05 -7.26
C ARG A 114 7.29 5.88 -7.49
N SER A 115 8.35 6.09 -8.25
CA SER A 115 9.37 5.08 -8.51
C SER A 115 10.07 4.65 -7.22
N ALA A 116 10.34 5.59 -6.30
CA ALA A 116 10.95 5.28 -5.01
C ALA A 116 10.06 4.36 -4.19
N LEU A 117 8.75 4.61 -4.16
CA LEU A 117 7.80 3.72 -3.47
C LEU A 117 7.76 2.35 -4.16
N LEU A 118 7.72 2.34 -5.49
CA LEU A 118 7.68 1.10 -6.26
C LEU A 118 8.88 0.19 -5.95
N HIS A 119 10.07 0.76 -5.76
CA HIS A 119 11.27 0.00 -5.42
C HIS A 119 11.16 -0.71 -4.07
N GLU A 120 10.29 -0.25 -3.17
CA GLU A 120 10.04 -0.89 -1.88
C GLU A 120 8.92 -1.93 -1.95
N ILE A 121 8.21 -2.03 -3.08
CA ILE A 121 7.08 -2.93 -3.27
C ILE A 121 7.56 -4.23 -3.94
N ASP A 122 7.05 -5.36 -3.49
CA ASP A 122 7.37 -6.66 -4.07
C ASP A 122 6.39 -7.05 -5.17
N ILE A 123 5.10 -6.73 -5.00
CA ILE A 123 4.05 -7.08 -5.97
C ILE A 123 3.14 -5.88 -6.17
N LEU A 124 2.97 -5.49 -7.42
CA LEU A 124 2.05 -4.43 -7.83
C LEU A 124 0.83 -5.05 -8.53
N VAL A 125 -0.36 -4.63 -8.11
CA VAL A 125 -1.61 -4.94 -8.82
C VAL A 125 -2.09 -3.63 -9.44
N ASP A 126 -1.95 -3.49 -10.75
CA ASP A 126 -2.14 -2.21 -11.45
C ASP A 126 -3.49 -2.09 -12.18
N GLY A 127 -4.47 -2.86 -11.74
CA GLY A 127 -5.81 -2.79 -12.30
C GLY A 127 -6.08 -3.79 -13.42
N ARG A 128 -5.07 -4.34 -14.07
CA ARG A 128 -5.20 -5.33 -15.12
C ARG A 128 -4.71 -6.71 -14.72
N PHE A 129 -3.53 -6.77 -14.09
CA PHE A 129 -2.90 -8.02 -13.70
C PHE A 129 -1.90 -7.77 -12.58
N VAL A 130 -1.43 -8.86 -12.01
CA VAL A 130 -0.41 -8.80 -10.94
C VAL A 130 0.97 -8.78 -11.58
N ASP A 131 1.75 -7.73 -11.25
CA ASP A 131 3.14 -7.58 -11.67
C ASP A 131 4.07 -7.95 -10.53
N GLU A 132 4.85 -9.00 -10.69
CA GLU A 132 5.84 -9.40 -9.72
C GLU A 132 7.15 -8.68 -10.02
N LEU A 133 7.51 -7.73 -9.14
CA LEU A 133 8.54 -6.73 -9.44
C LEU A 133 9.96 -7.20 -9.17
N LYS A 134 10.13 -8.22 -8.32
CA LYS A 134 11.46 -8.68 -7.90
C LYS A 134 11.80 -10.07 -8.41
N ASP A 135 10.96 -10.64 -9.22
CA ASP A 135 11.22 -11.92 -9.87
C ASP A 135 11.28 -11.72 -11.37
N PRO A 136 12.46 -11.73 -11.96
CA PRO A 136 12.62 -11.50 -13.39
C PRO A 136 12.26 -12.69 -14.27
N ALA A 137 11.84 -13.77 -13.69
CA ALA A 137 11.61 -15.05 -14.36
C ALA A 137 10.99 -15.02 -15.72
#